data_8f76a3d099e8d2200a5f4c43e48a0d35
#
_entry.id   8f76a3d099e8d2200a5f4c43e48a0d35
#
_cell.length_a   1.000
_cell.length_b   1.000
_cell.length_c   1.000
_cell.angle_alpha   90.00
_cell.angle_beta   90.00
_cell.angle_gamma   90.00
#
_symmetry.space_group_name_H-M   'P 1'
#
loop_
_entity.id
_entity.type
_entity.pdbx_description
1 polymer ?
#
loop_
_entity_poly.entity_id
_entity_poly.type
_entity_poly.pdbx_seq_one_letter_code
_entity_poly.pdbx_strand_id
1 'polypeptide(L)' 'EDEIYTLDGIRMRLPFERLPKGVYIVNGKKKVKD' A
#
# COMPACT_ATOMS: atom_id res chain seq x y z
N GLU A 1 13.34 -1.60 -1.32
CA GLU A 1 12.19 -0.70 -1.17
C GLU A 1 10.89 -1.46 -1.33
N ASP A 2 9.89 -1.06 -0.58
CA ASP A 2 8.60 -1.71 -0.65
C ASP A 2 7.83 -1.24 -1.87
N GLU A 3 7.17 -2.20 -2.53
CA GLU A 3 6.28 -1.88 -3.63
C GLU A 3 4.85 -1.92 -3.10
N ILE A 4 4.21 -0.76 -3.08
CA ILE A 4 2.89 -0.62 -2.49
C ILE A 4 1.88 -0.32 -3.59
N TYR A 5 0.80 -1.11 -3.61
CA TYR A 5 -0.29 -0.92 -4.56
C TYR A 5 -1.61 -0.84 -3.81
N THR A 6 -2.54 -0.09 -4.39
CA THR A 6 -3.91 -0.12 -3.89
C THR A 6 -4.61 -1.37 -4.39
N LEU A 7 -5.83 -1.61 -3.87
CA LEU A 7 -6.62 -2.74 -4.34
C LEU A 7 -7.02 -2.58 -5.80
N ASP A 8 -7.00 -1.36 -6.30
CA ASP A 8 -7.31 -1.08 -7.70
C ASP A 8 -6.12 -1.34 -8.62
N GLY A 9 -4.97 -1.68 -8.04
CA GLY A 9 -3.78 -1.94 -8.82
C GLY A 9 -2.93 -0.71 -9.10
N ILE A 10 -3.26 0.41 -8.46
CA ILE A 10 -2.51 1.65 -8.66
C ILE A 10 -1.29 1.66 -7.75
N ARG A 11 -0.13 1.89 -8.35
CA ARG A 11 1.10 1.92 -7.59
C ARG A 11 1.20 3.21 -6.79
N MET A 12 1.50 3.07 -5.51
CA MET A 12 1.71 4.21 -4.62
C MET A 12 3.20 4.48 -4.48
N ARG A 13 3.55 5.76 -4.55
CA ARG A 13 4.96 6.16 -4.44
C ARG A 13 5.32 6.74 -3.10
N LEU A 14 4.39 6.70 -2.17
CA LEU A 14 4.63 7.20 -0.82
C LEU A 14 4.99 6.05 0.10
N PRO A 15 5.77 6.33 1.15
CA PRO A 15 6.01 5.30 2.17
C PRO A 15 4.69 4.91 2.83
N PHE A 16 4.63 3.67 3.29
CA PHE A 16 3.41 3.14 3.88
C PHE A 16 2.89 4.03 5.00
N GLU A 17 3.80 4.63 5.76
CA GLU A 17 3.45 5.47 6.90
C GLU A 17 2.69 6.74 6.49
N ARG A 18 2.88 7.17 5.26
CA ARG A 18 2.24 8.39 4.77
C ARG A 18 0.93 8.14 4.05
N LEU A 19 0.56 6.89 3.90
CA LEU A 19 -0.67 6.55 3.19
C LEU A 19 -1.87 6.72 4.13
N PRO A 20 -3.03 7.13 3.59
CA PRO A 20 -4.24 7.15 4.39
C PRO A 20 -4.65 5.75 4.80
N LYS A 21 -5.55 5.69 5.76
CA LYS A 21 -6.06 4.40 6.24
C LYS A 21 -6.69 3.62 5.10
N GLY A 22 -6.49 2.32 5.10
CA GLY A 22 -7.06 1.49 4.07
C GLY A 22 -6.30 0.20 3.90
N VAL A 23 -6.68 -0.54 2.86
CA VAL A 23 -6.05 -1.81 2.55
C VAL A 23 -5.12 -1.63 1.36
N TYR A 24 -3.91 -2.14 1.48
CA TYR A 24 -2.91 -2.01 0.44
C TYR A 24 -2.23 -3.35 0.19
N ILE A 25 -1.60 -3.45 -0.97
CA ILE A 25 -0.77 -4.60 -1.31
C ILE A 25 0.68 -4.16 -1.22
N VAL A 26 1.41 -4.75 -0.30
CA VAL A 26 2.81 -4.39 -0.07
C VAL A 26 3.67 -5.62 -0.34
N ASN A 27 4.55 -5.50 -1.33
CA ASN A 27 5.42 -6.60 -1.75
C ASN A 27 4.64 -7.87 -2.08
N GLY A 28 3.48 -7.70 -2.68
CA GLY A 28 2.64 -8.82 -3.05
C GLY A 28 1.77 -9.37 -1.94
N LYS A 29 1.77 -8.72 -0.78
CA LYS A 29 0.98 -9.18 0.36
C LYS A 29 -0.01 -8.11 0.78
N LYS A 30 -1.19 -8.55 1.16
CA LYS A 30 -2.23 -7.63 1.61
C LYS A 30 -1.90 -7.10 3.01
N LYS A 31 -1.98 -5.79 3.16
CA LYS A 31 -1.75 -5.13 4.44
C LYS A 31 -2.86 -4.15 4.71
N VAL A 32 -3.31 -4.10 5.97
CA VAL A 32 -4.32 -3.17 6.41
C VAL A 32 -3.66 -2.08 7.22
N LYS A 33 -3.95 -0.83 6.86
CA LYS A 33 -3.45 0.32 7.59
C LYS A 33 -4.58 0.97 8.36
N ASP A 34 -4.42 1.04 9.66
CA ASP A 34 -5.36 1.72 10.55
C ASP A 34 -4.98 3.16 10.77
#